data_8ef9fed178f4d0fe2430cefca577aac8
#
_entry.id   8ef9fed178f4d0fe2430cefca577aac8
#
_cell.length_a   1.000
_cell.length_b   1.000
_cell.length_c   1.000
_cell.angle_alpha   90.00
_cell.angle_beta   90.00
_cell.angle_gamma   90.00
#
_symmetry.space_group_name_H-M   'P 1'
#
loop_
_entity.id
_entity.type
_entity.pdbx_description
1 polymer ?
#
loop_
_entity_poly.entity_id
_entity_poly.type
_entity_poly.pdbx_seq_one_letter_code
_entity_poly.pdbx_strand_id
1 'polypeptide(L)'
;MKWGTWLLALWLSATAAGACAAPVARLALVIDDLGQTPARDQRALALPGPVALSILPDARHSRELAEAAHAAGKTVMLHLPMDPATGPYAWHPGLSTAELEKRLDAALRQVPYARGLNNHMGSRMTAQRPAMTWLMLRLQQERLFFIDSRTSAATVAAAEAQKVGLASLSRDIFLDDDQSPAAVAAQFDAALKLARKQGSALMIGHPHPATLALLERELPRLKERGFELIGVEMLIALRGNRAMAAHGKAGVYR
;
A
#
# COMPACT_ATOMS: atom_id res chain seq x y z
N MET A 1 -9.69 68.79 50.52
CA MET A 1 -10.27 68.11 49.35
C MET A 1 -9.12 67.58 48.49
N LYS A 2 -8.92 66.23 48.50
CA LYS A 2 -7.85 65.56 47.72
C LYS A 2 -8.57 64.54 46.81
N TRP A 3 -8.48 64.73 45.51
CA TRP A 3 -9.04 63.87 44.50
C TRP A 3 -8.01 62.81 44.12
N GLY A 4 -8.35 61.54 44.40
CA GLY A 4 -7.52 60.39 43.99
C GLY A 4 -7.94 59.93 42.61
N THR A 5 -6.98 59.91 41.67
CA THR A 5 -7.11 59.39 40.31
C THR A 5 -6.86 57.85 40.33
N TRP A 6 -7.90 57.08 39.96
CA TRP A 6 -7.78 55.66 39.77
C TRP A 6 -7.39 55.35 38.31
N LEU A 7 -6.17 54.83 38.08
CA LEU A 7 -5.73 54.31 36.80
C LEU A 7 -6.22 52.85 36.64
N LEU A 8 -7.19 52.64 35.76
CA LEU A 8 -7.57 51.30 35.31
C LEU A 8 -6.50 50.79 34.31
N ALA A 9 -5.75 49.81 34.70
CA ALA A 9 -4.86 49.06 33.80
C ALA A 9 -5.69 48.00 33.04
N LEU A 10 -5.90 48.21 31.74
CA LEU A 10 -6.45 47.19 30.84
C LEU A 10 -5.40 46.15 30.53
N TRP A 11 -5.56 44.94 31.03
CA TRP A 11 -4.81 43.78 30.62
C TRP A 11 -5.36 43.27 29.28
N LEU A 12 -4.68 43.49 28.17
CA LEU A 12 -4.93 42.80 26.90
C LEU A 12 -4.39 41.38 27.01
N SER A 13 -5.26 40.40 27.22
CA SER A 13 -4.95 38.99 27.10
C SER A 13 -4.85 38.63 25.62
N ALA A 14 -3.63 38.54 25.07
CA ALA A 14 -3.40 38.01 23.73
C ALA A 14 -3.59 36.48 23.78
N THR A 15 -4.76 35.99 23.34
CA THR A 15 -4.98 34.58 23.08
C THR A 15 -4.16 34.18 21.87
N ALA A 16 -3.00 33.55 22.07
CA ALA A 16 -2.26 32.88 21.02
C ALA A 16 -3.13 31.72 20.51
N ALA A 17 -3.82 31.94 19.39
CA ALA A 17 -4.45 30.86 18.65
C ALA A 17 -3.35 29.93 18.16
N GLY A 18 -3.12 28.83 18.86
CA GLY A 18 -2.22 27.78 18.43
C GLY A 18 -2.67 27.29 17.07
N ALA A 19 -1.93 27.59 16.02
CA ALA A 19 -2.15 27.05 14.69
C ALA A 19 -1.99 25.51 14.81
N CYS A 20 -3.13 24.82 14.88
CA CYS A 20 -3.13 23.35 14.78
C CYS A 20 -2.60 23.00 13.39
N ALA A 21 -1.35 22.56 13.30
CA ALA A 21 -0.77 22.12 12.03
C ALA A 21 -1.69 21.06 11.42
N ALA A 22 -2.12 21.28 10.18
CA ALA A 22 -2.94 20.29 9.48
C ALA A 22 -2.24 18.93 9.51
N PRO A 23 -2.96 17.84 9.78
CA PRO A 23 -2.36 16.51 9.86
C PRO A 23 -1.65 16.19 8.55
N VAL A 24 -0.39 15.79 8.64
CA VAL A 24 0.44 15.45 7.48
C VAL A 24 -0.22 14.31 6.70
N ALA A 25 -0.45 14.52 5.41
CA ALA A 25 -1.04 13.52 4.54
C ALA A 25 -0.01 12.42 4.21
N ARG A 26 -0.45 11.15 4.25
CA ARG A 26 0.45 10.00 4.14
C ARG A 26 0.26 9.25 2.83
N LEU A 27 1.37 8.79 2.26
CA LEU A 27 1.42 8.00 1.05
C LEU A 27 2.10 6.67 1.35
N ALA A 28 1.63 5.60 0.74
CA ALA A 28 2.38 4.34 0.64
C ALA A 28 2.48 3.94 -0.82
N LEU A 29 3.56 3.26 -1.18
CA LEU A 29 3.88 2.87 -2.55
C LEU A 29 4.30 1.41 -2.59
N VAL A 30 3.72 0.69 -3.56
CA VAL A 30 4.14 -0.66 -3.98
C VAL A 30 4.61 -0.59 -5.42
N ILE A 31 5.72 -1.21 -5.73
CA ILE A 31 6.18 -1.46 -7.11
C ILE A 31 5.99 -2.95 -7.40
N ASP A 32 5.11 -3.24 -8.34
CA ASP A 32 4.74 -4.59 -8.78
C ASP A 32 5.65 -5.09 -9.94
N ASP A 33 5.47 -6.35 -10.37
CA ASP A 33 6.11 -7.01 -11.53
C ASP A 33 7.65 -7.05 -11.48
N LEU A 34 8.22 -7.10 -10.29
CA LEU A 34 9.67 -7.12 -10.09
C LEU A 34 10.27 -8.53 -10.21
N GLY A 35 11.57 -8.59 -10.49
CA GLY A 35 12.36 -9.81 -10.63
C GLY A 35 12.66 -10.21 -12.08
N GLN A 36 12.12 -9.49 -13.07
CA GLN A 36 12.27 -9.83 -14.49
C GLN A 36 13.41 -9.08 -15.20
N THR A 37 13.64 -7.83 -14.84
CA THR A 37 14.55 -6.93 -15.55
C THR A 37 15.53 -6.27 -14.58
N PRO A 38 16.75 -6.82 -14.41
CA PRO A 38 17.69 -6.36 -13.38
C PRO A 38 17.93 -4.84 -13.35
N ALA A 39 18.06 -4.21 -14.52
CA ALA A 39 18.29 -2.76 -14.58
C ALA A 39 17.10 -1.94 -14.04
N ARG A 40 15.86 -2.38 -14.25
CA ARG A 40 14.66 -1.73 -13.70
C ARG A 40 14.46 -2.09 -12.25
N ASP A 41 14.72 -3.34 -11.88
CA ASP A 41 14.62 -3.86 -10.51
C ASP A 41 15.59 -3.10 -9.59
N GLN A 42 16.82 -2.84 -10.03
CA GLN A 42 17.80 -2.04 -9.29
C GLN A 42 17.34 -0.58 -9.09
N ARG A 43 16.71 0.03 -10.09
CA ARG A 43 16.12 1.38 -9.93
C ARG A 43 14.98 1.39 -8.91
N ALA A 44 14.09 0.37 -8.95
CA ALA A 44 13.02 0.23 -7.97
C ALA A 44 13.58 0.03 -6.55
N LEU A 45 14.61 -0.80 -6.39
CA LEU A 45 15.30 -1.04 -5.13
C LEU A 45 15.94 0.26 -4.58
N ALA A 46 16.49 1.10 -5.44
CA ALA A 46 17.15 2.35 -5.08
C ALA A 46 16.17 3.51 -4.77
N LEU A 47 14.86 3.37 -5.03
CA LEU A 47 13.88 4.41 -4.70
C LEU A 47 13.97 4.79 -3.21
N PRO A 48 13.95 6.08 -2.86
CA PRO A 48 14.08 6.51 -1.48
C PRO A 48 12.84 6.18 -0.62
N GLY A 49 13.07 5.96 0.66
CA GLY A 49 12.02 5.73 1.65
C GLY A 49 11.44 4.31 1.68
N PRO A 50 10.36 4.09 2.43
CA PRO A 50 9.78 2.77 2.69
C PRO A 50 8.85 2.30 1.56
N VAL A 51 9.41 2.13 0.36
CA VAL A 51 8.71 1.54 -0.79
C VAL A 51 8.64 0.03 -0.62
N ALA A 52 7.45 -0.57 -0.84
CA ALA A 52 7.29 -2.01 -0.88
C ALA A 52 7.59 -2.54 -2.29
N LEU A 53 8.31 -3.65 -2.37
CA LEU A 53 8.73 -4.29 -3.60
C LEU A 53 7.99 -5.62 -3.75
N SER A 54 7.14 -5.73 -4.74
CA SER A 54 6.30 -6.88 -5.00
C SER A 54 6.86 -7.68 -6.16
N ILE A 55 7.30 -8.91 -5.87
CA ILE A 55 8.17 -9.71 -6.72
C ILE A 55 7.41 -10.91 -7.24
N LEU A 56 7.46 -11.11 -8.56
CA LEU A 56 6.89 -12.28 -9.23
C LEU A 56 7.68 -13.54 -8.85
N PRO A 57 7.03 -14.67 -8.49
CA PRO A 57 7.74 -15.87 -8.04
C PRO A 57 8.42 -16.65 -9.17
N ASP A 58 7.97 -16.47 -10.41
CA ASP A 58 8.49 -17.14 -11.61
C ASP A 58 9.49 -16.30 -12.41
N ALA A 59 9.82 -15.10 -11.90
CA ALA A 59 10.82 -14.27 -12.54
C ALA A 59 12.24 -14.81 -12.27
N ARG A 60 13.15 -14.58 -13.22
CA ARG A 60 14.51 -15.15 -13.19
C ARG A 60 15.34 -14.74 -11.98
N HIS A 61 15.11 -13.51 -11.47
CA HIS A 61 15.88 -12.89 -10.39
C HIS A 61 15.07 -12.71 -9.11
N SER A 62 13.95 -13.43 -8.94
CA SER A 62 13.02 -13.26 -7.83
C SER A 62 13.68 -13.37 -6.45
N ARG A 63 14.42 -14.46 -6.24
CA ARG A 63 15.10 -14.73 -4.96
C ARG A 63 16.20 -13.71 -4.68
N GLU A 64 17.06 -13.46 -5.65
CA GLU A 64 18.18 -12.51 -5.52
C GLU A 64 17.65 -11.10 -5.19
N LEU A 65 16.59 -10.66 -5.87
CA LEU A 65 15.98 -9.37 -5.60
C LEU A 65 15.30 -9.32 -4.23
N ALA A 66 14.62 -10.39 -3.80
CA ALA A 66 14.00 -10.47 -2.48
C ALA A 66 15.04 -10.35 -1.35
N GLU A 67 16.17 -11.04 -1.49
CA GLU A 67 17.30 -10.96 -0.55
C GLU A 67 17.92 -9.56 -0.52
N ALA A 68 18.14 -8.95 -1.69
CA ALA A 68 18.66 -7.59 -1.79
C ALA A 68 17.70 -6.55 -1.21
N ALA A 69 16.40 -6.69 -1.48
CA ALA A 69 15.36 -5.82 -0.96
C ALA A 69 15.28 -5.90 0.58
N HIS A 70 15.31 -7.11 1.13
CA HIS A 70 15.36 -7.33 2.57
C HIS A 70 16.60 -6.69 3.21
N ALA A 71 17.79 -6.91 2.63
CA ALA A 71 19.04 -6.32 3.11
C ALA A 71 19.03 -4.77 3.05
N ALA A 72 18.32 -4.18 2.08
CA ALA A 72 18.12 -2.75 1.95
C ALA A 72 17.01 -2.19 2.87
N GLY A 73 16.39 -3.01 3.72
CA GLY A 73 15.31 -2.60 4.62
C GLY A 73 13.99 -2.29 3.92
N LYS A 74 13.79 -2.76 2.68
CA LYS A 74 12.53 -2.63 1.96
C LYS A 74 11.53 -3.70 2.40
N THR A 75 10.24 -3.37 2.37
CA THR A 75 9.19 -4.38 2.52
C THR A 75 9.14 -5.26 1.27
N VAL A 76 9.39 -6.56 1.42
CA VAL A 76 9.26 -7.55 0.37
C VAL A 76 7.83 -8.09 0.35
N MET A 77 7.24 -8.19 -0.84
CA MET A 77 5.92 -8.79 -1.05
C MET A 77 5.99 -9.86 -2.13
N LEU A 78 5.19 -10.92 -1.97
CA LEU A 78 4.93 -11.89 -3.04
C LEU A 78 3.88 -11.31 -3.99
N HIS A 79 4.22 -11.17 -5.26
CA HIS A 79 3.28 -10.82 -6.34
C HIS A 79 2.71 -12.10 -6.93
N LEU A 80 1.60 -12.61 -6.35
CA LEU A 80 1.06 -13.93 -6.70
C LEU A 80 0.31 -13.90 -8.02
N PRO A 81 0.77 -14.65 -9.05
CA PRO A 81 0.05 -14.74 -10.31
C PRO A 81 -1.34 -15.36 -10.13
N MET A 82 -2.36 -14.70 -10.67
CA MET A 82 -3.76 -15.14 -10.61
C MET A 82 -4.44 -14.98 -11.98
N ASP A 83 -5.34 -15.91 -12.31
CA ASP A 83 -6.08 -15.91 -13.58
C ASP A 83 -6.62 -14.50 -13.95
N PRO A 84 -6.27 -13.96 -15.13
CA PRO A 84 -5.78 -14.62 -16.36
C PRO A 84 -4.24 -14.80 -16.45
N ALA A 85 -3.46 -14.51 -15.41
CA ALA A 85 -2.05 -14.84 -15.42
C ALA A 85 -1.83 -16.34 -15.59
N THR A 86 -0.71 -16.72 -16.20
CA THR A 86 -0.29 -18.11 -16.43
C THR A 86 1.02 -18.39 -15.73
N GLY A 87 1.45 -19.64 -15.73
CA GLY A 87 2.74 -20.06 -15.14
C GLY A 87 2.60 -21.06 -14.00
N PRO A 88 3.72 -21.56 -13.48
CA PRO A 88 3.73 -22.67 -12.52
C PRO A 88 3.12 -22.32 -11.16
N TYR A 89 3.10 -21.05 -10.79
CA TYR A 89 2.55 -20.55 -9.54
C TYR A 89 1.16 -19.92 -9.68
N ALA A 90 0.65 -19.80 -10.94
CA ALA A 90 -0.58 -19.09 -11.20
C ALA A 90 -1.81 -19.82 -10.63
N TRP A 91 -2.68 -19.05 -9.97
CA TRP A 91 -3.94 -19.52 -9.43
C TRP A 91 -5.05 -19.37 -10.45
N HIS A 92 -5.80 -20.47 -10.69
CA HIS A 92 -6.92 -20.50 -11.65
C HIS A 92 -8.19 -20.99 -10.96
N PRO A 93 -9.37 -20.53 -11.40
CA PRO A 93 -10.64 -21.14 -11.01
C PRO A 93 -10.64 -22.64 -11.33
N GLY A 94 -11.20 -23.45 -10.43
CA GLY A 94 -11.25 -24.90 -10.59
C GLY A 94 -10.05 -25.69 -10.06
N LEU A 95 -8.98 -25.04 -9.63
CA LEU A 95 -7.92 -25.73 -8.88
C LEU A 95 -8.43 -26.15 -7.51
N SER A 96 -8.03 -27.37 -7.08
CA SER A 96 -8.30 -27.83 -5.73
C SER A 96 -7.56 -26.99 -4.69
N THR A 97 -8.06 -26.96 -3.46
CA THR A 97 -7.40 -26.28 -2.34
C THR A 97 -5.97 -26.76 -2.15
N ALA A 98 -5.73 -28.10 -2.28
CA ALA A 98 -4.40 -28.65 -2.16
C ALA A 98 -3.45 -28.15 -3.25
N GLU A 99 -3.92 -27.94 -4.48
CA GLU A 99 -3.09 -27.39 -5.56
C GLU A 99 -2.84 -25.88 -5.36
N LEU A 100 -3.84 -25.12 -4.88
CA LEU A 100 -3.67 -23.72 -4.51
C LEU A 100 -2.62 -23.56 -3.39
N GLU A 101 -2.68 -24.40 -2.36
CA GLU A 101 -1.71 -24.43 -1.26
C GLU A 101 -0.30 -24.75 -1.77
N LYS A 102 -0.15 -25.82 -2.53
CA LYS A 102 1.14 -26.25 -3.11
C LYS A 102 1.78 -25.12 -3.93
N ARG A 103 0.98 -24.40 -4.75
CA ARG A 103 1.47 -23.27 -5.56
C ARG A 103 1.86 -22.08 -4.70
N LEU A 104 1.08 -21.75 -3.68
CA LEU A 104 1.40 -20.67 -2.75
C LEU A 104 2.70 -20.93 -2.01
N ASP A 105 2.84 -22.14 -1.44
CA ASP A 105 4.04 -22.52 -0.71
C ASP A 105 5.29 -22.52 -1.62
N ALA A 106 5.13 -22.99 -2.86
CA ALA A 106 6.20 -22.93 -3.84
C ALA A 106 6.57 -21.49 -4.22
N ALA A 107 5.59 -20.62 -4.39
CA ALA A 107 5.79 -19.19 -4.69
C ALA A 107 6.49 -18.46 -3.52
N LEU A 108 6.07 -18.70 -2.28
CA LEU A 108 6.70 -18.13 -1.09
C LEU A 108 8.17 -18.55 -0.92
N ARG A 109 8.51 -19.77 -1.34
CA ARG A 109 9.92 -20.21 -1.36
C ARG A 109 10.77 -19.46 -2.38
N GLN A 110 10.18 -18.96 -3.47
CA GLN A 110 10.90 -18.15 -4.47
C GLN A 110 11.11 -16.70 -4.03
N VAL A 111 10.21 -16.17 -3.18
CA VAL A 111 10.27 -14.80 -2.67
C VAL A 111 10.46 -14.84 -1.15
N PRO A 112 11.69 -15.17 -0.66
CA PRO A 112 11.96 -15.18 0.77
C PRO A 112 11.78 -13.79 1.37
N TYR A 113 11.58 -13.74 2.70
CA TYR A 113 11.35 -12.52 3.46
C TYR A 113 10.04 -11.77 3.13
N ALA A 114 9.13 -12.36 2.36
CA ALA A 114 7.84 -11.75 2.08
C ALA A 114 7.09 -11.45 3.38
N ARG A 115 6.67 -10.20 3.53
CA ARG A 115 5.85 -9.70 4.66
C ARG A 115 4.36 -9.66 4.31
N GLY A 116 4.06 -9.71 3.04
CA GLY A 116 2.71 -9.66 2.51
C GLY A 116 2.63 -10.17 1.09
N LEU A 117 1.42 -10.15 0.58
CA LEU A 117 1.09 -10.62 -0.76
C LEU A 117 0.12 -9.66 -1.41
N ASN A 118 0.24 -9.50 -2.74
CA ASN A 118 -0.80 -8.91 -3.58
C ASN A 118 -1.00 -9.74 -4.86
N ASN A 119 -2.10 -9.52 -5.55
CA ASN A 119 -2.41 -10.27 -6.77
C ASN A 119 -1.78 -9.61 -8.00
N HIS A 120 -1.00 -10.42 -8.77
CA HIS A 120 -0.66 -10.12 -10.16
C HIS A 120 -1.82 -10.51 -11.06
N MET A 121 -2.34 -9.56 -11.87
CA MET A 121 -3.60 -9.76 -12.59
C MET A 121 -4.74 -10.18 -11.64
N GLY A 122 -5.46 -11.25 -11.93
CA GLY A 122 -6.43 -11.84 -11.03
C GLY A 122 -7.86 -11.39 -11.25
N SER A 123 -8.21 -10.79 -12.39
CA SER A 123 -9.56 -10.28 -12.63
C SER A 123 -10.66 -11.35 -12.52
N ARG A 124 -10.35 -12.62 -12.83
CA ARG A 124 -11.27 -13.77 -12.67
C ARG A 124 -11.06 -14.50 -11.34
N MET A 125 -9.82 -14.63 -10.89
CA MET A 125 -9.51 -15.39 -9.68
C MET A 125 -9.90 -14.65 -8.40
N THR A 126 -9.69 -13.36 -8.30
CA THR A 126 -10.08 -12.56 -7.13
C THR A 126 -11.59 -12.43 -6.93
N ALA A 127 -12.38 -12.82 -7.93
CA ALA A 127 -13.84 -12.95 -7.82
C ALA A 127 -14.29 -14.30 -7.23
N GLN A 128 -13.38 -15.28 -7.08
CA GLN A 128 -13.68 -16.62 -6.56
C GLN A 128 -13.67 -16.62 -5.02
N ARG A 129 -14.84 -16.40 -4.42
CA ARG A 129 -15.00 -16.27 -2.98
C ARG A 129 -14.37 -17.41 -2.18
N PRO A 130 -14.62 -18.71 -2.48
CA PRO A 130 -14.03 -19.80 -1.70
C PRO A 130 -12.50 -19.76 -1.67
N ALA A 131 -11.88 -19.50 -2.83
CA ALA A 131 -10.44 -19.42 -2.94
C ALA A 131 -9.87 -18.21 -2.20
N MET A 132 -10.53 -17.04 -2.27
CA MET A 132 -10.11 -15.84 -1.54
C MET A 132 -10.27 -16.02 -0.03
N THR A 133 -11.39 -16.63 0.44
CA THR A 133 -11.54 -16.94 1.87
C THR A 133 -10.41 -17.84 2.37
N TRP A 134 -10.10 -18.90 1.63
CA TRP A 134 -9.00 -19.80 1.97
C TRP A 134 -7.65 -19.07 1.99
N LEU A 135 -7.36 -18.26 0.97
CA LEU A 135 -6.12 -17.48 0.91
C LEU A 135 -5.97 -16.58 2.14
N MET A 136 -7.01 -15.83 2.49
CA MET A 136 -6.94 -14.89 3.62
C MET A 136 -6.70 -15.60 4.95
N LEU A 137 -7.33 -16.75 5.18
CA LEU A 137 -7.07 -17.59 6.36
C LEU A 137 -5.63 -18.12 6.38
N ARG A 138 -5.12 -18.56 5.22
CA ARG A 138 -3.74 -19.05 5.11
C ARG A 138 -2.72 -17.93 5.36
N LEU A 139 -2.93 -16.74 4.81
CA LEU A 139 -2.07 -15.57 5.07
C LEU A 139 -2.08 -15.15 6.54
N GLN A 140 -3.23 -15.24 7.20
CA GLN A 140 -3.33 -14.95 8.63
C GLN A 140 -2.49 -15.92 9.47
N GLN A 141 -2.50 -17.23 9.14
CA GLN A 141 -1.65 -18.24 9.80
C GLN A 141 -0.16 -17.95 9.60
N GLU A 142 0.25 -17.51 8.43
CA GLU A 142 1.63 -17.11 8.10
C GLU A 142 2.01 -15.71 8.60
N ARG A 143 1.08 -14.96 9.18
CA ARG A 143 1.29 -13.56 9.61
C ARG A 143 1.69 -12.63 8.47
N LEU A 144 1.17 -12.89 7.29
CA LEU A 144 1.34 -12.06 6.10
C LEU A 144 0.16 -11.11 5.96
N PHE A 145 0.40 -9.90 5.47
CA PHE A 145 -0.69 -8.98 5.10
C PHE A 145 -1.10 -9.16 3.64
N PHE A 146 -2.26 -8.62 3.27
CA PHE A 146 -2.75 -8.66 1.90
C PHE A 146 -3.03 -7.26 1.34
N ILE A 147 -2.62 -7.02 0.09
CA ILE A 147 -3.00 -5.83 -0.68
C ILE A 147 -3.82 -6.28 -1.89
N ASP A 148 -5.09 -5.87 -1.95
CA ASP A 148 -5.92 -6.07 -3.14
C ASP A 148 -5.51 -5.06 -4.22
N SER A 149 -4.87 -5.53 -5.30
CA SER A 149 -4.46 -4.69 -6.43
C SER A 149 -5.65 -4.17 -7.23
N ARG A 150 -6.87 -4.69 -6.99
CA ARG A 150 -8.13 -4.25 -7.62
C ARG A 150 -8.05 -4.19 -9.14
N THR A 151 -7.59 -5.27 -9.75
CA THR A 151 -7.53 -5.42 -11.21
C THR A 151 -8.92 -5.64 -11.84
N SER A 152 -9.94 -5.84 -11.00
CA SER A 152 -11.35 -5.96 -11.38
C SER A 152 -12.25 -5.33 -10.32
N ALA A 153 -13.36 -4.73 -10.75
CA ALA A 153 -14.41 -4.27 -9.83
C ALA A 153 -15.15 -5.44 -9.15
N ALA A 154 -15.07 -6.66 -9.72
CA ALA A 154 -15.70 -7.86 -9.18
C ALA A 154 -14.89 -8.56 -8.08
N THR A 155 -13.71 -8.03 -7.70
CA THR A 155 -12.89 -8.61 -6.63
C THR A 155 -13.67 -8.70 -5.33
N VAL A 156 -13.55 -9.85 -4.66
CA VAL A 156 -14.07 -10.07 -3.30
C VAL A 156 -12.94 -10.16 -2.27
N ALA A 157 -11.67 -10.06 -2.72
CA ALA A 157 -10.49 -10.32 -1.90
C ALA A 157 -10.43 -9.42 -0.65
N ALA A 158 -10.62 -8.11 -0.81
CA ALA A 158 -10.63 -7.18 0.32
C ALA A 158 -11.77 -7.48 1.32
N ALA A 159 -12.97 -7.86 0.83
CA ALA A 159 -14.10 -8.22 1.68
C ALA A 159 -13.82 -9.50 2.47
N GLU A 160 -13.22 -10.52 1.84
CA GLU A 160 -12.84 -11.76 2.54
C GLU A 160 -11.70 -11.53 3.54
N ALA A 161 -10.71 -10.70 3.23
CA ALA A 161 -9.68 -10.30 4.17
C ALA A 161 -10.27 -9.62 5.43
N GLN A 162 -11.22 -8.71 5.22
CA GLN A 162 -11.90 -8.03 6.32
C GLN A 162 -12.70 -9.00 7.20
N LYS A 163 -13.41 -9.97 6.60
CA LYS A 163 -14.21 -10.98 7.34
C LYS A 163 -13.36 -11.81 8.30
N VAL A 164 -12.16 -12.20 7.89
CA VAL A 164 -11.26 -13.01 8.73
C VAL A 164 -10.36 -12.14 9.62
N GLY A 165 -10.48 -10.82 9.56
CA GLY A 165 -9.65 -9.90 10.35
C GLY A 165 -8.19 -9.84 9.90
N LEU A 166 -7.90 -10.17 8.63
CA LEU A 166 -6.55 -10.09 8.08
C LEU A 166 -6.13 -8.63 7.90
N ALA A 167 -4.90 -8.32 8.31
CA ALA A 167 -4.24 -7.05 8.00
C ALA A 167 -4.20 -6.83 6.48
N SER A 168 -4.96 -5.86 5.97
CA SER A 168 -5.11 -5.70 4.52
C SER A 168 -5.47 -4.28 4.10
N LEU A 169 -5.19 -3.96 2.85
CA LEU A 169 -5.63 -2.74 2.17
C LEU A 169 -6.06 -3.06 0.74
N SER A 170 -6.79 -2.13 0.15
CA SER A 170 -7.00 -2.07 -1.30
C SER A 170 -6.21 -0.92 -1.88
N ARG A 171 -5.72 -1.06 -3.10
CA ARG A 171 -5.11 0.01 -3.88
C ARG A 171 -6.10 1.17 -4.07
N ASP A 172 -5.62 2.38 -3.85
CA ASP A 172 -6.37 3.60 -4.14
C ASP A 172 -6.10 4.11 -5.56
N ILE A 173 -4.83 4.17 -5.96
CA ILE A 173 -4.38 4.70 -7.25
C ILE A 173 -3.47 3.71 -7.97
N PHE A 174 -3.72 3.50 -9.27
CA PHE A 174 -2.83 2.82 -10.19
C PHE A 174 -2.05 3.87 -10.96
N LEU A 175 -0.72 3.84 -10.89
CA LEU A 175 0.10 4.94 -11.41
C LEU A 175 0.25 4.92 -12.92
N ASP A 176 0.23 3.75 -13.54
CA ASP A 176 0.78 3.51 -14.87
C ASP A 176 -0.03 2.50 -15.72
N ASP A 177 -1.35 2.51 -15.59
CA ASP A 177 -2.26 1.85 -16.52
C ASP A 177 -2.06 2.40 -17.95
N ASP A 178 -1.93 3.73 -18.06
CA ASP A 178 -1.35 4.41 -19.21
C ASP A 178 0.10 4.82 -18.84
N GLN A 179 1.07 4.22 -19.56
CA GLN A 179 2.51 4.38 -19.30
C GLN A 179 3.10 5.69 -19.82
N SER A 180 2.31 6.57 -20.45
CA SER A 180 2.81 7.87 -20.88
C SER A 180 3.26 8.73 -19.69
N PRO A 181 4.36 9.49 -19.81
CA PRO A 181 4.84 10.33 -18.71
C PRO A 181 3.79 11.30 -18.18
N ALA A 182 2.92 11.80 -19.04
CA ALA A 182 1.86 12.72 -18.66
C ALA A 182 0.77 12.02 -17.82
N ALA A 183 0.34 10.81 -18.21
CA ALA A 183 -0.65 10.04 -17.49
C ALA A 183 -0.13 9.60 -16.12
N VAL A 184 1.11 9.11 -16.05
CA VAL A 184 1.76 8.72 -14.79
C VAL A 184 1.85 9.92 -13.83
N ALA A 185 2.22 11.10 -14.33
CA ALA A 185 2.25 12.32 -13.53
C ALA A 185 0.86 12.72 -13.03
N ALA A 186 -0.16 12.61 -13.88
CA ALA A 186 -1.55 12.91 -13.49
C ALA A 186 -2.06 11.96 -12.40
N GLN A 187 -1.74 10.65 -12.47
CA GLN A 187 -2.10 9.68 -11.44
C GLN A 187 -1.35 9.92 -10.12
N PHE A 188 -0.09 10.30 -10.19
CA PHE A 188 0.65 10.69 -8.99
C PHE A 188 0.02 11.92 -8.32
N ASP A 189 -0.33 12.95 -9.07
CA ASP A 189 -1.03 14.12 -8.53
C ASP A 189 -2.44 13.77 -7.99
N ALA A 190 -3.15 12.83 -8.60
CA ALA A 190 -4.40 12.30 -8.08
C ALA A 190 -4.21 11.63 -6.72
N ALA A 191 -3.13 10.86 -6.54
CA ALA A 191 -2.77 10.25 -5.25
C ALA A 191 -2.49 11.32 -4.18
N LEU A 192 -1.76 12.39 -4.52
CA LEU A 192 -1.52 13.50 -3.60
C LEU A 192 -2.82 14.22 -3.19
N LYS A 193 -3.70 14.48 -4.14
CA LYS A 193 -5.02 15.08 -3.87
C LYS A 193 -5.87 14.17 -2.97
N LEU A 194 -5.88 12.87 -3.25
CA LEU A 194 -6.60 11.89 -2.45
C LEU A 194 -6.07 11.83 -1.02
N ALA A 195 -4.74 11.77 -0.86
CA ALA A 195 -4.09 11.76 0.45
C ALA A 195 -4.41 13.00 1.27
N ARG A 196 -4.43 14.20 0.66
CA ARG A 196 -4.88 15.43 1.33
C ARG A 196 -6.34 15.35 1.78
N LYS A 197 -7.22 14.80 0.94
CA LYS A 197 -8.66 14.72 1.23
C LYS A 197 -8.99 13.75 2.35
N GLN A 198 -8.38 12.57 2.36
CA GLN A 198 -8.74 11.48 3.29
C GLN A 198 -7.63 11.12 4.31
N GLY A 199 -6.50 11.85 4.25
CA GLY A 199 -5.35 11.69 5.15
C GLY A 199 -4.33 10.66 4.69
N SER A 200 -4.61 9.84 3.68
CA SER A 200 -3.64 8.87 3.13
C SER A 200 -4.04 8.34 1.75
N ALA A 201 -3.07 7.83 0.97
CA ALA A 201 -3.32 7.07 -0.25
C ALA A 201 -2.30 5.94 -0.43
N LEU A 202 -2.76 4.79 -0.97
CA LEU A 202 -1.95 3.67 -1.40
C LEU A 202 -1.83 3.68 -2.93
N MET A 203 -0.62 3.83 -3.42
CA MET A 203 -0.28 3.78 -4.83
C MET A 203 0.32 2.42 -5.20
N ILE A 204 -0.05 1.90 -6.36
CA ILE A 204 0.67 0.79 -7.01
C ILE A 204 1.13 1.27 -8.38
N GLY A 205 2.36 0.95 -8.74
CA GLY A 205 2.94 1.15 -10.06
C GLY A 205 3.91 0.02 -10.41
N HIS A 206 4.42 0.05 -11.64
CA HIS A 206 5.32 -0.97 -12.17
C HIS A 206 6.69 -0.35 -12.51
N PRO A 207 7.74 -1.14 -12.75
CA PRO A 207 9.08 -0.61 -13.03
C PRO A 207 9.20 -0.12 -14.49
N HIS A 208 8.16 0.58 -14.99
CA HIS A 208 8.20 1.24 -16.28
C HIS A 208 9.13 2.46 -16.25
N PRO A 209 9.83 2.78 -17.36
CA PRO A 209 10.78 3.89 -17.40
C PRO A 209 10.19 5.22 -16.95
N ALA A 210 8.94 5.53 -17.34
CA ALA A 210 8.27 6.78 -16.97
C ALA A 210 7.91 6.81 -15.48
N THR A 211 7.41 5.69 -14.94
CA THR A 211 7.06 5.55 -13.52
C THR A 211 8.28 5.72 -12.64
N LEU A 212 9.37 5.00 -12.94
CA LEU A 212 10.62 5.10 -12.18
C LEU A 212 11.21 6.51 -12.24
N ALA A 213 11.26 7.12 -13.44
CA ALA A 213 11.77 8.48 -13.58
C ALA A 213 10.95 9.53 -12.81
N LEU A 214 9.61 9.37 -12.77
CA LEU A 214 8.75 10.22 -11.95
C LEU A 214 9.05 10.03 -10.46
N LEU A 215 9.07 8.78 -9.99
CA LEU A 215 9.25 8.46 -8.57
C LEU A 215 10.62 8.89 -8.05
N GLU A 216 11.68 8.66 -8.81
CA GLU A 216 13.04 9.14 -8.48
C GLU A 216 13.09 10.66 -8.27
N ARG A 217 12.34 11.41 -9.06
CA ARG A 217 12.26 12.87 -8.97
C ARG A 217 11.35 13.35 -7.84
N GLU A 218 10.19 12.74 -7.66
CA GLU A 218 9.14 13.27 -6.78
C GLU A 218 9.22 12.76 -5.34
N LEU A 219 9.66 11.50 -5.09
CA LEU A 219 9.72 10.96 -3.74
C LEU A 219 10.59 11.78 -2.79
N PRO A 220 11.79 12.27 -3.18
CA PRO A 220 12.63 13.11 -2.31
C PRO A 220 11.94 14.43 -1.91
N ARG A 221 11.01 14.92 -2.73
CA ARG A 221 10.33 16.22 -2.57
C ARG A 221 9.03 16.15 -1.77
N LEU A 222 8.56 14.93 -1.42
CA LEU A 222 7.27 14.74 -0.76
C LEU A 222 7.16 15.51 0.56
N LYS A 223 8.22 15.51 1.37
CA LYS A 223 8.26 16.20 2.66
C LYS A 223 8.06 17.71 2.49
N GLU A 224 8.74 18.32 1.53
CA GLU A 224 8.61 19.75 1.20
C GLU A 224 7.21 20.11 0.71
N ARG A 225 6.54 19.16 0.05
CA ARG A 225 5.16 19.28 -0.42
C ARG A 225 4.11 19.00 0.68
N GLY A 226 4.52 18.70 1.91
CA GLY A 226 3.65 18.42 3.06
C GLY A 226 3.10 17.00 3.09
N PHE A 227 3.82 16.03 2.50
CA PHE A 227 3.46 14.61 2.54
C PHE A 227 4.54 13.78 3.25
N GLU A 228 4.10 12.68 3.83
CA GLU A 228 4.96 11.66 4.43
C GLU A 228 4.82 10.35 3.64
N LEU A 229 5.94 9.81 3.12
CA LEU A 229 5.96 8.44 2.59
C LEU A 229 6.15 7.48 3.76
N ILE A 230 5.20 6.55 3.94
CA ILE A 230 5.20 5.53 4.99
C ILE A 230 5.15 4.13 4.41
N GLY A 231 5.60 3.14 5.17
CA GLY A 231 5.49 1.74 4.78
C GLY A 231 4.03 1.26 4.70
N VAL A 232 3.77 0.24 3.90
CA VAL A 232 2.43 -0.33 3.71
C VAL A 232 1.87 -0.88 5.03
N GLU A 233 2.70 -1.51 5.87
CA GLU A 233 2.29 -2.01 7.18
C GLU A 233 1.82 -0.87 8.11
N MET A 234 2.54 0.25 8.09
CA MET A 234 2.14 1.45 8.85
C MET A 234 0.81 2.01 8.32
N LEU A 235 0.60 2.00 7.00
CA LEU A 235 -0.67 2.45 6.42
C LEU A 235 -1.82 1.51 6.79
N ILE A 236 -1.60 0.20 6.82
CA ILE A 236 -2.59 -0.80 7.30
C ILE A 236 -2.99 -0.49 8.74
N ALA A 237 -2.02 -0.32 9.64
CA ALA A 237 -2.27 0.01 11.04
C ALA A 237 -3.03 1.34 11.20
N LEU A 238 -2.64 2.36 10.45
CA LEU A 238 -3.27 3.68 10.48
C LEU A 238 -4.75 3.63 10.06
N ARG A 239 -5.07 2.88 8.99
CA ARG A 239 -6.45 2.76 8.48
C ARG A 239 -7.28 1.83 9.36
N GLY A 240 -6.69 0.75 9.88
CA GLY A 240 -7.32 -0.15 10.84
C GLY A 240 -7.73 0.58 12.14
N ASN A 241 -6.82 1.36 12.71
CA ASN A 241 -7.12 2.15 13.92
C ASN A 241 -8.22 3.20 13.68
N ARG A 242 -8.26 3.83 12.49
CA ARG A 242 -9.34 4.77 12.14
C ARG A 242 -10.69 4.08 12.04
N ALA A 243 -10.75 2.89 11.44
CA ALA A 243 -11.98 2.12 11.35
C ALA A 243 -12.51 1.74 12.74
N MET A 244 -11.64 1.27 13.63
CA MET A 244 -12.01 0.96 15.02
C MET A 244 -12.51 2.19 15.79
N ALA A 245 -11.84 3.34 15.64
CA ALA A 245 -12.26 4.58 16.30
C ALA A 245 -13.62 5.08 15.79
N ALA A 246 -13.92 4.88 14.50
CA ALA A 246 -15.22 5.23 13.94
C ALA A 246 -16.36 4.34 14.45
N HIS A 247 -16.11 3.03 14.62
CA HIS A 247 -17.08 2.07 15.20
C HIS A 247 -17.31 2.35 16.68
N GLY A 248 -16.27 2.67 17.46
CA GLY A 248 -16.39 3.01 18.88
C GLY A 248 -17.24 4.26 19.13
N LYS A 249 -17.21 5.23 18.25
CA LYS A 249 -18.07 6.43 18.33
C LYS A 249 -19.54 6.13 18.01
N ALA A 250 -19.82 5.16 17.14
CA ALA A 250 -21.17 4.75 16.78
C ALA A 250 -21.84 3.89 17.87
N GLY A 251 -21.06 3.22 18.74
CA GLY A 251 -21.55 2.35 19.82
C GLY A 251 -21.96 3.06 21.12
N VAL A 252 -21.68 4.35 21.27
CA VAL A 252 -21.98 5.10 22.50
C VAL A 252 -23.41 5.70 22.52
N TYR A 253 -24.17 5.56 21.43
CA TYR A 253 -25.54 6.05 21.32
C TYR A 253 -26.56 4.93 21.10
N ARG A 254 -26.58 3.95 22.00
CA ARG A 254 -27.72 3.03 22.15
C ARG A 254 -28.01 2.77 23.62
#